data_f311f2b85364b6706329201aade96bcc
#
_entry.id   f311f2b85364b6706329201aade96bcc
#
_cell.length_a   1.000
_cell.length_b   1.000
_cell.length_c   1.000
_cell.angle_alpha   90.00
_cell.angle_beta   90.00
_cell.angle_gamma   90.00
#
_symmetry.space_group_name_H-M   'P 1'
#
loop_
_entity.id
_entity.type
_entity.pdbx_description
1 polymer ?
#
loop_
_entity_poly.entity_id
_entity_poly.type
_entity_poly.pdbx_seq_one_letter_code
_entity_poly.pdbx_strand_id
1 'polypeptide(L)'
;EQAHAIRPHMERCALTPLIVAFPNTINVLHDTLLMAKDFNAPFVIVIGQVMPLSVEGMIPVVRRWIEMSEKLGMPIQFETHRNCITNDLYATLSLLDAVPEMRLCADLSHFVVDREFKLPLAQRDAALIRRIVERSDSFQGRVASRQQIQLQLDFPQHQKWVELFKEWWRDDLVSWRNRNADGDCTFLCELGPPEYAMTDPQGHEMSNRWEEALKIKSWVTDIWTDLECC
;
A
#
# COMPACT_ATOMS: atom_id res chain seq x y z
N GLU A 1 11.08 -21.77 8.44
CA GLU A 1 11.20 -22.05 9.90
C GLU A 1 10.79 -20.84 10.76
N GLN A 2 11.32 -19.63 10.52
CA GLN A 2 10.99 -18.44 11.33
C GLN A 2 9.50 -18.06 11.24
N ALA A 3 8.88 -18.12 10.06
CA ALA A 3 7.47 -17.83 9.88
C ALA A 3 6.58 -18.78 10.69
N HIS A 4 6.92 -20.07 10.74
CA HIS A 4 6.14 -21.05 11.51
C HIS A 4 6.25 -20.86 13.04
N ALA A 5 7.32 -20.25 13.55
CA ALA A 5 7.47 -19.97 14.97
C ALA A 5 6.45 -18.93 15.49
N ILE A 6 5.93 -18.04 14.63
CA ILE A 6 4.94 -17.02 15.02
C ILE A 6 3.49 -17.56 15.05
N ARG A 7 3.22 -18.70 14.37
CA ARG A 7 1.85 -19.26 14.23
C ARG A 7 1.12 -19.44 15.57
N PRO A 8 1.70 -20.02 16.63
CA PRO A 8 1.01 -20.18 17.90
C PRO A 8 0.59 -18.85 18.56
N HIS A 9 1.38 -17.80 18.30
CA HIS A 9 1.07 -16.46 18.79
C HIS A 9 -0.09 -15.83 18.03
N MET A 10 -0.13 -16.00 16.71
CA MET A 10 -1.22 -15.53 15.85
C MET A 10 -2.54 -16.21 16.21
N GLU A 11 -2.53 -17.54 16.38
CA GLU A 11 -3.72 -18.32 16.77
C GLU A 11 -4.25 -17.88 18.13
N ARG A 12 -3.37 -17.72 19.14
CA ARG A 12 -3.76 -17.24 20.46
C ARG A 12 -4.38 -15.86 20.46
N CYS A 13 -3.95 -14.98 19.55
CA CYS A 13 -4.42 -13.59 19.44
C CYS A 13 -5.50 -13.42 18.36
N ALA A 14 -5.96 -14.50 17.72
CA ALA A 14 -6.89 -14.48 16.61
C ALA A 14 -6.49 -13.49 15.50
N LEU A 15 -5.20 -13.50 15.12
CA LEU A 15 -4.64 -12.61 14.08
C LEU A 15 -4.67 -13.29 12.72
N THR A 16 -5.14 -12.56 11.72
CA THR A 16 -5.01 -12.93 10.30
C THR A 16 -3.73 -12.31 9.73
N PRO A 17 -2.83 -13.07 9.10
CA PRO A 17 -1.59 -12.52 8.57
C PRO A 17 -1.82 -11.72 7.30
N LEU A 18 -1.15 -10.58 7.18
CA LEU A 18 -0.93 -9.88 5.94
C LEU A 18 0.54 -10.12 5.53
N ILE A 19 0.74 -10.69 4.34
CA ILE A 19 2.06 -11.09 3.87
C ILE A 19 2.52 -10.14 2.77
N VAL A 20 3.72 -9.59 2.94
CA VAL A 20 4.39 -8.75 1.95
C VAL A 20 5.56 -9.53 1.35
N ALA A 21 5.63 -9.59 0.02
CA ALA A 21 6.66 -10.27 -0.75
C ALA A 21 7.56 -9.28 -1.49
N PHE A 22 8.86 -9.54 -1.50
CA PHE A 22 9.88 -8.76 -2.21
C PHE A 22 10.58 -9.62 -3.29
N PRO A 23 9.86 -10.08 -4.32
CA PRO A 23 10.47 -10.97 -5.32
C PRO A 23 11.46 -10.21 -6.19
N ASN A 24 12.74 -10.58 -6.10
CA ASN A 24 13.82 -10.08 -6.96
C ASN A 24 14.07 -10.94 -8.21
N THR A 25 13.38 -12.07 -8.31
CA THR A 25 13.22 -12.89 -9.52
C THR A 25 11.77 -13.32 -9.65
N ILE A 26 11.34 -13.70 -10.84
CA ILE A 26 9.94 -14.11 -11.08
C ILE A 26 9.57 -15.31 -10.21
N ASN A 27 10.46 -16.28 -10.09
CA ASN A 27 10.15 -17.56 -9.45
C ASN A 27 10.10 -17.51 -7.91
N VAL A 28 10.77 -16.54 -7.28
CA VAL A 28 10.81 -16.41 -5.80
C VAL A 28 9.41 -16.17 -5.22
N LEU A 29 8.50 -15.53 -5.96
CA LEU A 29 7.13 -15.31 -5.50
C LEU A 29 6.38 -16.61 -5.22
N HIS A 30 6.65 -17.69 -5.98
CA HIS A 30 5.97 -18.97 -5.85
C HIS A 30 5.97 -19.52 -4.41
N ASP A 31 7.14 -19.57 -3.77
CA ASP A 31 7.27 -20.12 -2.41
C ASP A 31 6.58 -19.22 -1.37
N THR A 32 6.58 -17.91 -1.60
CA THR A 32 5.83 -16.97 -0.74
C THR A 32 4.32 -17.18 -0.87
N LEU A 33 3.80 -17.42 -2.08
CA LEU A 33 2.38 -17.72 -2.27
C LEU A 33 1.97 -19.04 -1.60
N LEU A 34 2.80 -20.08 -1.66
CA LEU A 34 2.55 -21.33 -0.95
C LEU A 34 2.55 -21.14 0.57
N MET A 35 3.49 -20.36 1.09
CA MET A 35 3.53 -20.02 2.52
C MET A 35 2.29 -19.21 2.91
N ALA A 36 1.88 -18.23 2.12
CA ALA A 36 0.69 -17.42 2.39
C ALA A 36 -0.57 -18.29 2.46
N LYS A 37 -0.69 -19.27 1.57
CA LYS A 37 -1.79 -20.24 1.58
C LYS A 37 -1.78 -21.10 2.84
N ASP A 38 -0.62 -21.58 3.27
CA ASP A 38 -0.47 -22.37 4.50
C ASP A 38 -0.82 -21.55 5.77
N PHE A 39 -0.62 -20.24 5.73
CA PHE A 39 -1.00 -19.31 6.80
C PHE A 39 -2.44 -18.79 6.70
N ASN A 40 -3.22 -19.18 5.70
CA ASN A 40 -4.55 -18.66 5.42
C ASN A 40 -4.58 -17.13 5.26
N ALA A 41 -3.53 -16.55 4.65
CA ALA A 41 -3.52 -15.14 4.31
C ALA A 41 -4.61 -14.83 3.26
N PRO A 42 -5.33 -13.72 3.34
CA PRO A 42 -6.37 -13.37 2.37
C PRO A 42 -5.78 -13.04 0.99
N PHE A 43 -4.60 -12.46 0.94
CA PHE A 43 -3.83 -12.14 -0.26
C PHE A 43 -2.36 -11.86 0.10
N VAL A 44 -1.53 -11.68 -0.91
CA VAL A 44 -0.12 -11.28 -0.75
C VAL A 44 0.09 -9.91 -1.42
N ILE A 45 0.71 -8.98 -0.69
CA ILE A 45 1.20 -7.72 -1.23
C ILE A 45 2.55 -7.96 -1.89
N VAL A 46 2.71 -7.51 -3.14
CA VAL A 46 3.92 -7.73 -3.93
C VAL A 46 4.63 -6.40 -4.18
N ILE A 47 5.81 -6.22 -3.56
CA ILE A 47 6.77 -5.17 -3.90
C ILE A 47 7.76 -5.77 -4.91
N GLY A 48 7.39 -5.73 -6.19
CA GLY A 48 8.07 -6.47 -7.25
C GLY A 48 9.41 -5.86 -7.65
N GLN A 49 10.51 -6.48 -7.27
CA GLN A 49 11.89 -5.99 -7.52
C GLN A 49 12.51 -6.46 -8.84
N VAL A 50 11.73 -7.10 -9.71
CA VAL A 50 12.13 -7.34 -11.11
C VAL A 50 11.72 -6.13 -11.93
N MET A 51 12.69 -5.26 -12.27
CA MET A 51 12.46 -3.95 -12.86
C MET A 51 13.11 -3.83 -14.25
N PRO A 52 12.46 -4.29 -15.33
CA PRO A 52 12.88 -3.97 -16.69
C PRO A 52 12.89 -2.45 -16.93
N LEU A 53 13.77 -1.98 -17.83
CA LEU A 53 13.95 -0.55 -18.09
C LEU A 53 12.78 0.10 -18.88
N SER A 54 11.82 -0.70 -19.37
CA SER A 54 10.66 -0.20 -20.10
C SER A 54 9.37 -0.85 -19.62
N VAL A 55 8.24 -0.15 -19.78
CA VAL A 55 6.91 -0.67 -19.46
C VAL A 55 6.60 -1.95 -20.25
N GLU A 56 6.98 -2.02 -21.51
CA GLU A 56 6.82 -3.21 -22.35
C GLU A 56 7.52 -4.45 -21.76
N GLY A 57 8.70 -4.24 -21.16
CA GLY A 57 9.43 -5.29 -20.45
C GLY A 57 8.80 -5.67 -19.10
N MET A 58 8.11 -4.73 -18.44
CA MET A 58 7.42 -4.98 -17.16
C MET A 58 6.14 -5.81 -17.33
N ILE A 59 5.41 -5.64 -18.44
CA ILE A 59 4.14 -6.32 -18.70
C ILE A 59 4.26 -7.85 -18.54
N PRO A 60 5.19 -8.56 -19.20
CA PRO A 60 5.31 -10.01 -19.05
C PRO A 60 5.68 -10.45 -17.64
N VAL A 61 6.41 -9.63 -16.87
CA VAL A 61 6.75 -9.92 -15.46
C VAL A 61 5.47 -9.90 -14.61
N VAL A 62 4.69 -8.82 -14.70
CA VAL A 62 3.42 -8.66 -13.95
C VAL A 62 2.46 -9.79 -14.31
N ARG A 63 2.25 -10.06 -15.60
CA ARG A 63 1.36 -11.15 -16.05
C ARG A 63 1.81 -12.51 -15.54
N ARG A 64 3.12 -12.77 -15.51
CA ARG A 64 3.63 -14.04 -15.00
C ARG A 64 3.36 -14.23 -13.50
N TRP A 65 3.45 -13.16 -12.70
CA TRP A 65 3.09 -13.20 -11.29
C TRP A 65 1.58 -13.38 -11.08
N ILE A 66 0.74 -12.72 -11.88
CA ILE A 66 -0.72 -12.91 -11.85
C ILE A 66 -1.09 -14.36 -12.23
N GLU A 67 -0.55 -14.92 -13.31
CA GLU A 67 -0.75 -16.33 -13.67
C GLU A 67 -0.35 -17.29 -12.55
N MET A 68 0.75 -17.00 -11.85
CA MET A 68 1.23 -17.81 -10.72
C MET A 68 0.24 -17.74 -9.55
N SER A 69 -0.24 -16.55 -9.22
CA SER A 69 -1.28 -16.30 -8.22
C SER A 69 -2.57 -17.07 -8.54
N GLU A 70 -3.07 -16.97 -9.75
CA GLU A 70 -4.28 -17.69 -10.23
C GLU A 70 -4.13 -19.20 -10.13
N LYS A 71 -2.99 -19.76 -10.61
CA LYS A 71 -2.71 -21.20 -10.54
C LYS A 71 -2.68 -21.75 -9.13
N LEU A 72 -2.20 -20.95 -8.18
CA LEU A 72 -2.13 -21.33 -6.76
C LEU A 72 -3.41 -21.01 -5.99
N GLY A 73 -4.32 -20.21 -6.57
CA GLY A 73 -5.52 -19.72 -5.88
C GLY A 73 -5.16 -18.84 -4.67
N MET A 74 -4.09 -18.03 -4.77
CA MET A 74 -3.66 -17.08 -3.76
C MET A 74 -3.62 -15.67 -4.38
N PRO A 75 -4.58 -14.79 -4.09
CA PRO A 75 -4.64 -13.46 -4.67
C PRO A 75 -3.40 -12.62 -4.37
N ILE A 76 -3.03 -11.75 -5.32
CA ILE A 76 -1.93 -10.79 -5.14
C ILE A 76 -2.40 -9.37 -5.43
N GLN A 77 -1.76 -8.41 -4.78
CA GLN A 77 -1.91 -6.99 -5.05
C GLN A 77 -0.51 -6.36 -5.12
N PHE A 78 -0.27 -5.52 -6.11
CA PHE A 78 1.02 -4.85 -6.25
C PHE A 78 1.02 -3.56 -5.45
N GLU A 79 1.99 -3.41 -4.54
CA GLU A 79 2.11 -2.19 -3.78
C GLU A 79 2.67 -1.05 -4.65
N THR A 80 2.10 0.13 -4.50
CA THR A 80 2.70 1.35 -5.04
C THR A 80 3.88 1.75 -4.16
N HIS A 81 5.10 1.37 -4.57
CA HIS A 81 6.29 1.51 -3.74
C HIS A 81 7.49 1.92 -4.59
N ARG A 82 8.41 2.71 -4.01
CA ARG A 82 9.69 3.03 -4.65
C ARG A 82 10.58 1.79 -4.74
N ASN A 83 11.58 1.82 -5.65
CA ASN A 83 12.52 0.73 -5.90
C ASN A 83 11.84 -0.62 -6.22
N CYS A 84 10.74 -0.56 -6.99
CA CYS A 84 10.03 -1.74 -7.48
C CYS A 84 9.33 -1.42 -8.81
N ILE A 85 8.62 -2.40 -9.36
CA ILE A 85 7.96 -2.31 -10.68
C ILE A 85 6.90 -1.20 -10.76
N THR A 86 6.36 -0.74 -9.62
CA THR A 86 5.39 0.36 -9.47
C THR A 86 6.05 1.65 -8.97
N ASN A 87 7.35 1.82 -9.18
CA ASN A 87 8.14 2.92 -8.64
C ASN A 87 7.73 4.32 -9.14
N ASP A 88 7.30 4.43 -10.38
CA ASP A 88 6.92 5.69 -11.03
C ASP A 88 5.41 5.71 -11.33
N LEU A 89 4.76 6.85 -11.05
CA LEU A 89 3.31 7.00 -11.25
C LEU A 89 2.89 6.78 -12.72
N TYR A 90 3.63 7.33 -13.69
CA TYR A 90 3.24 7.20 -15.10
C TYR A 90 3.50 5.79 -15.63
N ALA A 91 4.60 5.16 -15.22
CA ALA A 91 4.88 3.77 -15.56
C ALA A 91 3.81 2.84 -14.95
N THR A 92 3.41 3.07 -13.71
CA THR A 92 2.34 2.31 -13.05
C THR A 92 1.01 2.47 -13.78
N LEU A 93 0.63 3.69 -14.16
CA LEU A 93 -0.59 3.93 -14.93
C LEU A 93 -0.55 3.25 -16.31
N SER A 94 0.60 3.27 -16.98
CA SER A 94 0.79 2.58 -18.25
C SER A 94 0.70 1.05 -18.11
N LEU A 95 1.21 0.50 -17.00
CA LEU A 95 1.03 -0.92 -16.67
C LEU A 95 -0.43 -1.28 -16.43
N LEU A 96 -1.17 -0.44 -15.69
CA LEU A 96 -2.60 -0.65 -15.44
C LEU A 96 -3.44 -0.62 -16.72
N ASP A 97 -3.06 0.22 -17.70
CA ASP A 97 -3.70 0.27 -19.01
C ASP A 97 -3.39 -0.99 -19.84
N ALA A 98 -2.15 -1.51 -19.75
CA ALA A 98 -1.71 -2.69 -20.49
C ALA A 98 -2.11 -4.03 -19.84
N VAL A 99 -2.33 -4.03 -18.52
CA VAL A 99 -2.65 -5.22 -17.71
C VAL A 99 -3.91 -4.92 -16.89
N PRO A 100 -5.12 -5.01 -17.50
CA PRO A 100 -6.38 -4.68 -16.82
C PRO A 100 -6.68 -5.52 -15.58
N GLU A 101 -6.13 -6.72 -15.48
CA GLU A 101 -6.25 -7.63 -14.35
C GLU A 101 -5.36 -7.25 -13.14
N MET A 102 -4.38 -6.35 -13.31
CA MET A 102 -3.49 -5.92 -12.25
C MET A 102 -4.25 -5.14 -11.17
N ARG A 103 -4.13 -5.55 -9.90
CA ARG A 103 -4.72 -4.89 -8.73
C ARG A 103 -3.62 -4.34 -7.82
N LEU A 104 -3.92 -3.24 -7.14
CA LEU A 104 -2.95 -2.53 -6.32
C LEU A 104 -3.28 -2.61 -4.83
N CYS A 105 -2.22 -2.51 -4.01
CA CYS A 105 -2.23 -2.03 -2.65
C CYS A 105 -1.68 -0.59 -2.67
N ALA A 106 -2.52 0.41 -2.39
CA ALA A 106 -2.10 1.79 -2.57
C ALA A 106 -1.40 2.35 -1.32
N ASP A 107 -0.08 2.54 -1.41
CA ASP A 107 0.66 3.50 -0.59
C ASP A 107 0.91 4.78 -1.42
N LEU A 108 0.03 5.75 -1.26
CA LEU A 108 0.10 6.99 -2.04
C LEU A 108 1.28 7.89 -1.61
N SER A 109 1.89 7.63 -0.44
CA SER A 109 3.03 8.40 0.06
C SER A 109 4.22 8.35 -0.90
N HIS A 110 4.43 7.21 -1.56
CA HIS A 110 5.50 7.03 -2.53
C HIS A 110 5.33 7.92 -3.76
N PHE A 111 4.11 8.04 -4.29
CA PHE A 111 3.86 8.94 -5.42
C PHE A 111 3.91 10.42 -5.05
N VAL A 112 3.58 10.79 -3.81
CA VAL A 112 3.75 12.17 -3.32
C VAL A 112 5.20 12.61 -3.43
N VAL A 113 6.13 11.72 -3.03
CA VAL A 113 7.56 12.00 -3.09
C VAL A 113 8.10 11.89 -4.52
N ASP A 114 7.73 10.82 -5.27
CA ASP A 114 8.17 10.60 -6.65
C ASP A 114 7.80 11.77 -7.57
N ARG A 115 6.57 12.27 -7.44
CA ARG A 115 6.06 13.36 -8.27
C ARG A 115 6.31 14.75 -7.68
N GLU A 116 6.90 14.83 -6.50
CA GLU A 116 7.08 16.08 -5.77
C GLU A 116 5.79 16.95 -5.74
N PHE A 117 4.65 16.36 -5.42
CA PHE A 117 3.37 17.04 -5.44
C PHE A 117 3.39 18.34 -4.63
N LYS A 118 2.71 19.36 -5.13
CA LYS A 118 2.58 20.66 -4.47
C LYS A 118 1.16 20.86 -3.95
N LEU A 119 1.02 21.54 -2.84
CA LEU A 119 -0.29 21.95 -2.33
C LEU A 119 -0.59 23.41 -2.70
N PRO A 120 -1.83 23.72 -3.12
CA PRO A 120 -2.92 22.78 -3.37
C PRO A 120 -2.60 21.85 -4.53
N LEU A 121 -3.10 20.58 -4.45
CA LEU A 121 -2.88 19.59 -5.50
C LEU A 121 -3.46 20.05 -6.84
N ALA A 122 -2.68 19.94 -7.91
CA ALA A 122 -3.15 20.28 -9.25
C ALA A 122 -4.24 19.28 -9.71
N GLN A 123 -5.26 19.77 -10.43
CA GLN A 123 -6.36 18.95 -10.93
C GLN A 123 -5.89 17.74 -11.75
N ARG A 124 -4.81 17.92 -12.54
CA ARG A 124 -4.18 16.83 -13.30
C ARG A 124 -3.67 15.73 -12.37
N ASP A 125 -2.94 16.11 -11.32
CA ASP A 125 -2.33 15.15 -10.40
C ASP A 125 -3.41 14.42 -9.59
N ALA A 126 -4.46 15.12 -9.16
CA ALA A 126 -5.62 14.51 -8.52
C ALA A 126 -6.30 13.46 -9.43
N ALA A 127 -6.44 13.75 -10.73
CA ALA A 127 -7.02 12.82 -11.70
C ALA A 127 -6.14 11.56 -11.89
N LEU A 128 -4.81 11.70 -11.85
CA LEU A 128 -3.91 10.54 -11.94
C LEU A 128 -3.97 9.65 -10.69
N ILE A 129 -4.00 10.27 -9.49
CA ILE A 129 -4.17 9.53 -8.23
C ILE A 129 -5.50 8.79 -8.20
N ARG A 130 -6.60 9.41 -8.66
CA ARG A 130 -7.90 8.74 -8.75
C ARG A 130 -7.84 7.44 -9.55
N ARG A 131 -7.11 7.40 -10.67
CA ARG A 131 -6.91 6.17 -11.45
C ARG A 131 -6.18 5.07 -10.68
N ILE A 132 -5.24 5.41 -9.79
CA ILE A 132 -4.60 4.47 -8.88
C ILE A 132 -5.63 3.92 -7.88
N VAL A 133 -6.38 4.81 -7.23
CA VAL A 133 -7.44 4.47 -6.26
C VAL A 133 -8.47 3.51 -6.86
N GLU A 134 -8.94 3.76 -8.07
CA GLU A 134 -9.91 2.92 -8.78
C GLU A 134 -9.40 1.49 -9.07
N ARG A 135 -8.09 1.27 -9.00
CA ARG A 135 -7.44 -0.02 -9.25
C ARG A 135 -6.87 -0.65 -7.97
N SER A 136 -7.10 -0.05 -6.80
CA SER A 136 -6.59 -0.53 -5.51
C SER A 136 -7.65 -1.29 -4.73
N ASP A 137 -7.27 -2.43 -4.15
CA ASP A 137 -8.14 -3.30 -3.35
C ASP A 137 -7.74 -3.35 -1.87
N SER A 138 -6.56 -2.81 -1.53
CA SER A 138 -6.14 -2.50 -0.17
C SER A 138 -5.33 -1.21 -0.14
N PHE A 139 -5.16 -0.66 1.06
CA PHE A 139 -4.60 0.68 1.23
C PHE A 139 -3.64 0.74 2.40
N GLN A 140 -2.66 1.65 2.31
CA GLN A 140 -1.70 1.88 3.37
C GLN A 140 -1.82 3.33 3.88
N GLY A 141 -1.82 3.46 5.21
CA GLY A 141 -1.91 4.71 5.92
C GLY A 141 -0.55 5.24 6.34
N ARG A 142 0.07 6.05 5.49
CA ARG A 142 1.26 6.83 5.78
C ARG A 142 1.07 8.23 5.20
N VAL A 143 1.40 9.26 5.96
CA VAL A 143 1.36 10.65 5.49
C VAL A 143 2.75 11.07 5.04
N ALA A 144 2.85 11.60 3.84
CA ALA A 144 4.08 12.13 3.26
C ALA A 144 3.95 13.59 2.87
N SER A 145 5.07 14.27 2.67
CA SER A 145 5.15 15.52 1.92
C SER A 145 5.95 15.30 0.62
N ARG A 146 6.04 16.33 -0.19
CA ARG A 146 6.78 16.25 -1.46
C ARG A 146 8.25 15.86 -1.35
N GLN A 147 8.86 15.93 -0.15
CA GLN A 147 10.27 15.63 0.07
C GLN A 147 10.51 14.67 1.25
N GLN A 148 9.45 14.28 1.96
CA GLN A 148 9.55 13.44 3.15
C GLN A 148 8.52 12.34 3.09
N ILE A 149 8.97 11.09 3.13
CA ILE A 149 8.12 9.90 2.94
C ILE A 149 7.23 9.62 4.15
N GLN A 150 7.62 10.04 5.34
CA GLN A 150 6.85 9.84 6.57
C GLN A 150 6.93 11.09 7.43
N LEU A 151 5.76 11.65 7.75
CA LEU A 151 5.62 12.87 8.54
C LEU A 151 5.08 12.57 9.94
N GLN A 152 5.48 13.41 10.91
CA GLN A 152 4.84 13.46 12.22
C GLN A 152 3.45 14.09 12.07
N LEU A 153 2.41 13.38 12.54
CA LEU A 153 1.02 13.74 12.30
C LEU A 153 0.57 15.00 13.04
N ASP A 154 1.16 15.28 14.22
CA ASP A 154 0.76 16.40 15.07
C ASP A 154 1.50 17.71 14.80
N PHE A 155 2.49 17.71 13.91
CA PHE A 155 3.24 18.92 13.63
C PHE A 155 2.39 19.90 12.81
N PRO A 156 2.25 21.18 13.26
CA PRO A 156 1.39 22.15 12.59
C PRO A 156 1.71 22.33 11.10
N GLN A 157 2.99 22.29 10.71
CA GLN A 157 3.43 22.42 9.33
C GLN A 157 3.02 21.26 8.43
N HIS A 158 2.65 20.11 9.00
CA HIS A 158 2.25 18.90 8.27
C HIS A 158 0.73 18.80 8.05
N GLN A 159 -0.09 19.62 8.73
CA GLN A 159 -1.54 19.46 8.75
C GLN A 159 -2.18 19.47 7.35
N LYS A 160 -1.69 20.30 6.43
CA LYS A 160 -2.22 20.31 5.06
C LYS A 160 -2.02 18.99 4.32
N TRP A 161 -0.94 18.26 4.63
CA TRP A 161 -0.68 16.92 4.08
C TRP A 161 -1.57 15.89 4.76
N VAL A 162 -1.73 15.97 6.07
CA VAL A 162 -2.63 15.08 6.83
C VAL A 162 -4.05 15.17 6.27
N GLU A 163 -4.59 16.38 6.05
CA GLU A 163 -5.93 16.54 5.50
C GLU A 163 -6.04 15.97 4.07
N LEU A 164 -5.05 16.20 3.20
CA LEU A 164 -5.04 15.61 1.85
C LEU A 164 -5.07 14.07 1.91
N PHE A 165 -4.28 13.44 2.78
CA PHE A 165 -4.29 11.99 2.90
C PHE A 165 -5.61 11.46 3.46
N LYS A 166 -6.25 12.15 4.39
CA LYS A 166 -7.59 11.79 4.89
C LYS A 166 -8.66 11.89 3.79
N GLU A 167 -8.58 12.89 2.91
CA GLU A 167 -9.43 12.99 1.71
C GLU A 167 -9.20 11.80 0.78
N TRP A 168 -7.96 11.43 0.49
CA TRP A 168 -7.62 10.28 -0.33
C TRP A 168 -8.09 8.96 0.28
N TRP A 169 -7.90 8.74 1.58
CA TRP A 169 -8.41 7.53 2.24
C TRP A 169 -9.93 7.45 2.20
N ARG A 170 -10.63 8.56 2.26
CA ARG A 170 -12.09 8.58 2.02
C ARG A 170 -12.43 8.18 0.59
N ASP A 171 -11.75 8.74 -0.40
CA ASP A 171 -11.94 8.39 -1.82
C ASP A 171 -11.59 6.91 -2.08
N ASP A 172 -10.52 6.39 -1.46
CA ASP A 172 -10.11 4.99 -1.49
C ASP A 172 -11.24 4.07 -1.01
N LEU A 173 -11.78 4.33 0.17
CA LEU A 173 -12.82 3.52 0.80
C LEU A 173 -14.16 3.61 0.03
N VAL A 174 -14.53 4.79 -0.45
CA VAL A 174 -15.71 4.98 -1.34
C VAL A 174 -15.54 4.17 -2.63
N SER A 175 -14.38 4.30 -3.28
CA SER A 175 -14.09 3.57 -4.52
C SER A 175 -14.11 2.06 -4.30
N TRP A 176 -13.55 1.58 -3.18
CA TRP A 176 -13.55 0.16 -2.83
C TRP A 176 -14.99 -0.37 -2.62
N ARG A 177 -15.81 0.32 -1.82
CA ARG A 177 -17.20 -0.06 -1.55
C ARG A 177 -18.05 -0.11 -2.82
N ASN A 178 -17.86 0.84 -3.72
CA ASN A 178 -18.60 0.87 -4.99
C ASN A 178 -18.29 -0.34 -5.89
N ARG A 179 -17.14 -1.00 -5.68
CA ARG A 179 -16.76 -2.21 -6.42
C ARG A 179 -17.04 -3.51 -5.66
N ASN A 180 -17.21 -3.43 -4.35
CA ASN A 180 -17.35 -4.59 -3.46
C ASN A 180 -18.57 -4.36 -2.54
N ALA A 181 -19.70 -4.97 -2.91
CA ALA A 181 -20.94 -4.83 -2.13
C ALA A 181 -20.81 -5.43 -0.73
N ASP A 182 -20.02 -6.52 -0.61
CA ASP A 182 -19.78 -7.25 0.63
C ASP A 182 -18.26 -7.52 0.75
N GLY A 183 -17.80 -7.71 1.98
CA GLY A 183 -16.42 -8.11 2.28
C GLY A 183 -15.66 -7.14 3.16
N ASP A 184 -14.42 -7.52 3.47
CA ASP A 184 -13.52 -6.77 4.34
C ASP A 184 -12.51 -5.96 3.51
N CYS A 185 -12.48 -4.66 3.72
CA CYS A 185 -11.44 -3.79 3.17
C CYS A 185 -10.21 -3.81 4.07
N THR A 186 -9.04 -4.11 3.50
CA THR A 186 -7.79 -4.08 4.26
C THR A 186 -7.16 -2.69 4.20
N PHE A 187 -6.92 -2.10 5.35
CA PHE A 187 -6.18 -0.86 5.52
C PHE A 187 -5.04 -1.06 6.53
N LEU A 188 -3.79 -0.90 6.10
CA LEU A 188 -2.60 -1.03 6.93
C LEU A 188 -2.14 0.36 7.40
N CYS A 189 -2.13 0.60 8.73
CA CYS A 189 -1.48 1.79 9.31
C CYS A 189 0.04 1.54 9.30
N GLU A 190 0.70 1.90 8.21
CA GLU A 190 2.11 1.62 8.01
C GLU A 190 2.98 2.82 8.37
N LEU A 191 3.70 2.71 9.49
CA LEU A 191 4.70 3.68 9.91
C LEU A 191 6.04 2.98 10.18
N GLY A 192 7.00 3.21 9.27
CA GLY A 192 8.33 2.59 9.32
C GLY A 192 9.20 3.14 10.45
N PRO A 193 10.11 2.31 11.01
CA PRO A 193 11.14 2.77 11.95
C PRO A 193 12.16 3.68 11.25
N PRO A 194 13.19 4.20 11.93
CA PRO A 194 14.33 4.78 11.25
C PRO A 194 14.90 3.75 10.25
N GLU A 195 15.12 4.13 9.03
CA GLU A 195 15.29 5.47 8.43
C GLU A 195 13.99 6.13 7.87
N TYR A 196 12.82 5.52 8.02
CA TYR A 196 11.54 6.19 7.66
C TYR A 196 11.17 7.26 8.68
N ALA A 197 11.21 6.92 9.96
CA ALA A 197 10.94 7.87 11.03
C ALA A 197 12.05 8.92 11.12
N MET A 198 11.65 10.19 11.22
CA MET A 198 12.60 11.28 11.48
C MET A 198 13.11 11.18 12.91
N THR A 199 14.41 11.45 13.08
CA THR A 199 15.09 11.38 14.37
C THR A 199 15.71 12.72 14.74
N ASP A 200 15.91 12.92 16.06
CA ASP A 200 16.73 13.99 16.60
C ASP A 200 18.24 13.70 16.38
N PRO A 201 19.14 14.61 16.73
CA PRO A 201 20.58 14.38 16.61
C PRO A 201 21.13 13.22 17.44
N GLN A 202 20.37 12.70 18.40
CA GLN A 202 20.71 11.54 19.23
C GLN A 202 20.16 10.22 18.67
N GLY A 203 19.39 10.30 17.56
CA GLY A 203 18.79 9.14 16.91
C GLY A 203 17.46 8.70 17.50
N HIS A 204 16.85 9.48 18.39
CA HIS A 204 15.51 9.19 18.90
C HIS A 204 14.44 9.66 17.91
N GLU A 205 13.39 8.88 17.75
CA GLU A 205 12.26 9.28 16.91
C GLU A 205 11.57 10.55 17.46
N MET A 206 11.23 11.47 16.56
CA MET A 206 10.62 12.75 16.93
C MET A 206 9.12 12.64 17.26
N SER A 207 8.53 11.46 17.06
CA SER A 207 7.13 11.15 17.42
C SER A 207 7.00 9.68 17.80
N ASN A 208 5.90 9.33 18.47
CA ASN A 208 5.57 7.95 18.80
C ASN A 208 4.79 7.32 17.66
N ARG A 209 5.45 6.50 16.83
CA ARG A 209 4.83 5.82 15.68
C ARG A 209 3.62 4.96 16.04
N TRP A 210 3.61 4.33 17.20
CA TRP A 210 2.47 3.54 17.64
C TRP A 210 1.24 4.40 17.90
N GLU A 211 1.40 5.51 18.59
CA GLU A 211 0.32 6.48 18.84
C GLU A 211 -0.17 7.10 17.53
N GLU A 212 0.73 7.41 16.60
CA GLU A 212 0.38 7.91 15.27
C GLU A 212 -0.40 6.85 14.45
N ALA A 213 0.01 5.59 14.50
CA ALA A 213 -0.73 4.49 13.85
C ALA A 213 -2.14 4.33 14.44
N LEU A 214 -2.30 4.47 15.75
CA LEU A 214 -3.61 4.46 16.40
C LEU A 214 -4.49 5.65 16.00
N LYS A 215 -3.90 6.83 15.76
CA LYS A 215 -4.62 8.00 15.23
C LYS A 215 -5.11 7.73 13.81
N ILE A 216 -4.24 7.24 12.92
CA ILE A 216 -4.63 6.88 11.55
C ILE A 216 -5.75 5.85 11.58
N LYS A 217 -5.62 4.81 12.40
CA LYS A 217 -6.67 3.81 12.60
C LYS A 217 -8.00 4.45 13.01
N SER A 218 -7.99 5.37 13.97
CA SER A 218 -9.21 6.08 14.41
C SER A 218 -9.84 6.85 13.25
N TRP A 219 -9.06 7.67 12.54
CA TRP A 219 -9.56 8.46 11.40
C TRP A 219 -10.17 7.58 10.29
N VAL A 220 -9.52 6.48 9.96
CA VAL A 220 -10.01 5.56 8.92
C VAL A 220 -11.27 4.82 9.37
N THR A 221 -11.34 4.45 10.66
CA THR A 221 -12.54 3.84 11.24
C THR A 221 -13.72 4.81 11.22
N ASP A 222 -13.49 6.09 11.57
CA ASP A 222 -14.51 7.14 11.53
C ASP A 222 -15.01 7.36 10.08
N ILE A 223 -14.09 7.45 9.10
CA ILE A 223 -14.44 7.55 7.68
C ILE A 223 -15.27 6.34 7.24
N TRP A 224 -14.86 5.11 7.61
CA TRP A 224 -15.60 3.90 7.25
C TRP A 224 -17.00 3.89 7.82
N THR A 225 -17.17 4.25 9.11
CA THR A 225 -18.46 4.33 9.79
C THR A 225 -19.37 5.38 9.15
N ASP A 226 -18.85 6.56 8.83
CA ASP A 226 -19.59 7.61 8.11
C ASP A 226 -20.15 7.12 6.77
N LEU A 227 -19.38 6.28 6.06
CA LEU A 227 -19.81 5.69 4.79
C LEU A 227 -20.88 4.60 4.95
N GLU A 228 -21.03 3.99 6.14
CA GLU A 228 -22.09 3.02 6.44
C GLU A 228 -23.45 3.70 6.68
N CYS A 229 -23.43 4.96 7.05
CA CYS A 229 -24.63 5.74 7.37
C CYS A 229 -25.22 6.45 6.14
N CYS A 230 -24.56 6.39 4.98
CA CYS A 230 -25.00 7.02 3.74
C CYS A 230 -25.58 6.02 2.77
#